data_7aa33b90c77df7f3b1f3a808c6a5935d
#
_entry.id   7aa33b90c77df7f3b1f3a808c6a5935d
#
_cell.length_a   1.000
_cell.length_b   1.000
_cell.length_c   1.000
_cell.angle_alpha   90.00
_cell.angle_beta   90.00
_cell.angle_gamma   90.00
#
_symmetry.space_group_name_H-M   'P 1'
#
loop_
_entity.id
_entity.type
_entity.pdbx_description
1 polymer ?
#
loop_
_entity_poly.entity_id
_entity_poly.type
_entity_poly.pdbx_seq_one_letter_code
_entity_poly.pdbx_strand_id
1 'polypeptide(L)'
;HLEYAIQQLKLPGAPEALSFDTEMEQRFSRRVALRDVVVRTLSGQAAGVAYQPIYALDADTPCMAEALLRLCGADGKPVPTADVVSVAEEMDLIVALDWMMLEQVCAFFGAHRELDGCAVSVNFSARQFLAPDAERRVLDTLERHGLAPTRLKLELTERVLAGDIRRVRAVMEALAARGVEFYLDDFG
;
A
#
# COMPACT_ATOMS: atom_id res chain seq x y z
N HIS A 1 6.69 -2.81 27.28
CA HIS A 1 5.61 -2.03 27.91
C HIS A 1 6.04 -0.58 28.21
N LEU A 2 7.18 -0.36 28.91
CA LEU A 2 7.64 0.98 29.28
C LEU A 2 7.94 1.86 28.06
N GLU A 3 8.61 1.31 27.04
CA GLU A 3 8.93 2.03 25.81
C GLU A 3 7.67 2.50 25.07
N TYR A 4 6.63 1.66 25.02
CA TYR A 4 5.34 2.02 24.44
C TYR A 4 4.67 3.16 25.20
N ALA A 5 4.65 3.11 26.54
CA ALA A 5 4.11 4.18 27.38
C ALA A 5 4.87 5.50 27.17
N ILE A 6 6.20 5.45 27.09
CA ILE A 6 7.04 6.63 26.80
C ILE A 6 6.73 7.21 25.42
N GLN A 7 6.50 6.36 24.42
CA GLN A 7 6.15 6.80 23.07
C GLN A 7 4.78 7.52 23.05
N GLN A 8 3.79 7.01 23.81
CA GLN A 8 2.48 7.66 23.92
C GLN A 8 2.57 9.03 24.60
N LEU A 9 3.44 9.21 25.62
CA LEU A 9 3.66 10.49 26.29
C LEU A 9 4.32 11.55 25.39
N LYS A 10 4.93 11.15 24.28
CA LYS A 10 5.57 12.06 23.32
C LYS A 10 4.61 12.57 22.24
N LEU A 11 3.39 12.05 22.17
CA LEU A 11 2.41 12.47 21.17
C LEU A 11 1.84 13.86 21.52
N PRO A 12 1.52 14.70 20.52
CA PRO A 12 0.83 15.97 20.78
C PRO A 12 -0.49 15.74 21.51
N GLY A 13 -0.71 16.46 22.61
CA GLY A 13 -1.90 16.33 23.45
C GLY A 13 -1.89 15.14 24.40
N ALA A 14 -0.75 14.46 24.59
CA ALA A 14 -0.62 13.41 25.58
C ALA A 14 -0.85 13.93 27.02
N PRO A 15 -1.43 13.10 27.93
CA PRO A 15 -1.61 13.48 29.33
C PRO A 15 -0.24 13.58 30.03
N GLU A 16 -0.17 14.39 31.10
CA GLU A 16 1.07 14.56 31.90
C GLU A 16 1.55 13.25 32.55
N ALA A 17 0.64 12.30 32.78
CA ALA A 17 0.96 10.99 33.32
C ALA A 17 0.10 9.91 32.65
N LEU A 18 0.70 8.77 32.31
CA LEU A 18 0.04 7.58 31.77
C LEU A 18 0.05 6.48 32.82
N SER A 19 -1.16 6.00 33.17
CA SER A 19 -1.31 4.78 33.97
C SER A 19 -1.32 3.58 33.02
N PHE A 20 -0.50 2.57 33.31
CA PHE A 20 -0.52 1.32 32.56
C PHE A 20 -1.69 0.47 33.07
N ASP A 21 -2.82 0.60 32.42
CA ASP A 21 -4.05 -0.13 32.72
C ASP A 21 -4.31 -1.26 31.69
N THR A 22 -5.38 -1.99 31.90
CA THR A 22 -5.80 -3.10 31.02
C THR A 22 -6.05 -2.64 29.58
N GLU A 23 -6.54 -1.42 29.36
CA GLU A 23 -6.78 -0.88 28.03
C GLU A 23 -5.45 -0.63 27.29
N MET A 24 -4.47 -0.07 27.97
CA MET A 24 -3.14 0.14 27.40
C MET A 24 -2.45 -1.20 27.09
N GLU A 25 -2.61 -2.20 27.94
CA GLU A 25 -2.07 -3.55 27.71
C GLU A 25 -2.72 -4.19 26.46
N GLN A 26 -4.02 -4.04 26.28
CA GLN A 26 -4.72 -4.52 25.09
C GLN A 26 -4.26 -3.79 23.82
N ARG A 27 -4.11 -2.47 23.85
CA ARG A 27 -3.58 -1.67 22.74
C ARG A 27 -2.16 -2.10 22.36
N PHE A 28 -1.31 -2.31 23.37
CA PHE A 28 0.06 -2.80 23.16
C PHE A 28 0.07 -4.18 22.49
N SER A 29 -0.70 -5.13 23.05
CA SER A 29 -0.80 -6.49 22.52
C SER A 29 -1.33 -6.52 21.09
N ARG A 30 -2.36 -5.70 20.78
CA ARG A 30 -2.87 -5.52 19.40
C ARG A 30 -1.77 -5.01 18.47
N ARG A 31 -1.00 -4.02 18.91
CA ARG A 31 0.08 -3.44 18.10
C ARG A 31 1.20 -4.43 17.82
N VAL A 32 1.56 -5.26 18.80
CA VAL A 32 2.53 -6.36 18.60
C VAL A 32 2.01 -7.37 17.59
N ALA A 33 0.74 -7.75 17.67
CA ALA A 33 0.11 -8.65 16.70
C ALA A 33 0.09 -8.06 15.29
N LEU A 34 -0.18 -6.76 15.14
CA LEU A 34 -0.14 -6.07 13.83
C LEU A 34 1.28 -6.02 13.24
N ARG A 35 2.31 -5.81 14.07
CA ARG A 35 3.72 -5.90 13.64
C ARG A 35 4.07 -7.30 13.10
N ASP A 36 3.60 -8.34 13.76
CA ASP A 36 3.77 -9.71 13.28
C ASP A 36 3.10 -9.91 11.92
N VAL A 37 1.89 -9.36 11.72
CA VAL A 37 1.21 -9.39 10.42
C VAL A 37 2.05 -8.73 9.33
N VAL A 38 2.64 -7.54 9.57
CA VAL A 38 3.51 -6.86 8.59
C VAL A 38 4.70 -7.75 8.20
N VAL A 39 5.42 -8.30 9.19
CA VAL A 39 6.60 -9.13 8.96
C VAL A 39 6.26 -10.40 8.19
N ARG A 40 5.18 -11.10 8.57
CA ARG A 40 4.70 -12.31 7.90
C ARG A 40 4.23 -12.02 6.47
N THR A 41 3.57 -10.89 6.26
CA THR A 41 3.14 -10.45 4.94
C THR A 41 4.33 -10.27 4.00
N LEU A 42 5.37 -9.56 4.44
CA LEU A 42 6.59 -9.38 3.66
C LEU A 42 7.38 -10.67 3.43
N SER A 43 7.18 -11.67 4.30
CA SER A 43 7.73 -13.02 4.14
C SER A 43 6.88 -13.93 3.24
N GLY A 44 5.81 -13.42 2.63
CA GLY A 44 4.93 -14.17 1.72
C GLY A 44 3.92 -15.12 2.41
N GLN A 45 3.70 -14.96 3.73
CA GLN A 45 2.91 -15.92 4.52
C GLN A 45 1.48 -15.46 4.85
N ALA A 46 1.14 -14.20 4.71
CA ALA A 46 -0.09 -13.65 5.29
C ALA A 46 -0.85 -12.68 4.38
N ALA A 47 -0.45 -12.51 3.12
CA ALA A 47 -1.06 -11.56 2.21
C ALA A 47 -1.83 -12.23 1.08
N GLY A 48 -2.98 -11.65 0.77
CA GLY A 48 -3.72 -11.87 -0.47
C GLY A 48 -4.07 -10.53 -1.11
N VAL A 49 -4.45 -10.57 -2.38
CA VAL A 49 -4.99 -9.41 -3.09
C VAL A 49 -6.41 -9.74 -3.51
N ALA A 50 -7.36 -8.87 -3.16
CA ALA A 50 -8.70 -8.90 -3.71
C ALA A 50 -8.80 -7.83 -4.81
N TYR A 51 -9.56 -8.11 -5.83
CA TYR A 51 -9.78 -7.19 -6.93
C TYR A 51 -11.23 -6.74 -6.94
N GLN A 52 -11.47 -5.44 -6.77
CA GLN A 52 -12.79 -4.85 -6.84
C GLN A 52 -13.02 -4.33 -8.26
N PRO A 53 -13.96 -4.93 -9.02
CA PRO A 53 -14.18 -4.52 -10.40
C PRO A 53 -14.87 -3.16 -10.47
N ILE A 54 -14.47 -2.34 -11.45
CA ILE A 54 -15.02 -1.05 -11.76
C ILE A 54 -15.57 -1.11 -13.18
N TYR A 55 -16.83 -0.72 -13.34
CA TYR A 55 -17.57 -0.77 -14.61
C TYR A 55 -17.79 0.65 -15.12
N ALA A 56 -17.72 0.84 -16.43
CA ALA A 56 -18.31 2.01 -17.05
C ALA A 56 -19.84 1.92 -16.94
N LEU A 57 -20.52 3.07 -16.88
CA LEU A 57 -21.97 3.13 -16.60
C LEU A 57 -22.82 2.42 -17.65
N ASP A 58 -22.29 2.23 -18.86
CA ASP A 58 -22.93 1.64 -20.02
C ASP A 58 -22.33 0.30 -20.45
N ALA A 59 -21.55 -0.35 -19.58
CA ALA A 59 -20.84 -1.59 -19.88
C ALA A 59 -21.13 -2.70 -18.88
N ASP A 60 -21.29 -3.92 -19.41
CA ASP A 60 -21.49 -5.14 -18.60
C ASP A 60 -20.16 -5.83 -18.22
N THR A 61 -19.04 -5.35 -18.76
CA THR A 61 -17.70 -5.88 -18.45
C THR A 61 -16.88 -4.83 -17.68
N PRO A 62 -16.07 -5.25 -16.69
CA PRO A 62 -15.24 -4.32 -15.98
C PRO A 62 -14.16 -3.72 -16.89
N CYS A 63 -13.99 -2.42 -16.85
CA CYS A 63 -12.92 -1.70 -17.55
C CYS A 63 -11.65 -1.58 -16.71
N MET A 64 -11.78 -1.68 -15.39
CA MET A 64 -10.70 -1.57 -14.43
C MET A 64 -11.01 -2.43 -13.19
N ALA A 65 -9.99 -2.75 -12.41
CA ALA A 65 -10.15 -3.32 -11.08
C ALA A 65 -9.24 -2.59 -10.09
N GLU A 66 -9.73 -2.30 -8.88
CA GLU A 66 -8.90 -1.83 -7.79
C GLU A 66 -8.30 -3.02 -7.05
N ALA A 67 -6.98 -3.02 -6.87
CA ALA A 67 -6.26 -4.04 -6.12
C ALA A 67 -6.20 -3.67 -4.64
N LEU A 68 -6.85 -4.47 -3.82
CA LEU A 68 -7.01 -4.24 -2.39
C LEU A 68 -6.26 -5.30 -1.59
N LEU A 69 -5.29 -4.87 -0.80
CA LEU A 69 -4.55 -5.74 0.12
C LEU A 69 -5.51 -6.42 1.12
N ARG A 70 -5.36 -7.74 1.29
CA ARG A 70 -6.09 -8.53 2.27
C ARG A 70 -5.11 -9.24 3.18
N LEU A 71 -5.28 -9.03 4.45
CA LEU A 71 -4.34 -9.47 5.48
C LEU A 71 -5.04 -10.35 6.50
N CYS A 72 -4.32 -11.36 6.99
CA CYS A 72 -4.80 -12.26 8.03
C CYS A 72 -3.83 -12.30 9.21
N GLY A 73 -4.40 -12.34 10.41
CA GLY A 73 -3.65 -12.59 11.64
C GLY A 73 -3.08 -14.01 11.71
N ALA A 74 -2.33 -14.29 12.76
CA ALA A 74 -1.78 -15.62 13.00
C ALA A 74 -2.87 -16.70 13.19
N ASP A 75 -4.06 -16.29 13.61
CA ASP A 75 -5.25 -17.15 13.75
C ASP A 75 -6.04 -17.34 12.43
N GLY A 76 -5.54 -16.81 11.32
CA GLY A 76 -6.18 -16.86 10.00
C GLY A 76 -7.37 -15.91 9.83
N LYS A 77 -7.70 -15.08 10.83
CA LYS A 77 -8.81 -14.14 10.72
C LYS A 77 -8.39 -12.87 9.98
N PRO A 78 -9.32 -12.27 9.22
CA PRO A 78 -9.05 -11.00 8.55
C PRO A 78 -8.65 -9.89 9.55
N VAL A 79 -7.68 -9.08 9.18
CA VAL A 79 -7.22 -7.92 9.94
C VAL A 79 -7.52 -6.66 9.12
N PRO A 80 -8.03 -5.57 9.74
CA PRO A 80 -8.25 -4.31 9.04
C PRO A 80 -6.96 -3.79 8.43
N THR A 81 -6.95 -3.60 7.11
CA THR A 81 -5.76 -3.20 6.35
C THR A 81 -5.22 -1.85 6.82
N ALA A 82 -6.10 -0.89 7.13
CA ALA A 82 -5.71 0.43 7.64
C ALA A 82 -4.85 0.37 8.91
N ASP A 83 -5.18 -0.55 9.84
CA ASP A 83 -4.40 -0.74 11.08
C ASP A 83 -2.99 -1.27 10.78
N VAL A 84 -2.88 -2.18 9.81
CA VAL A 84 -1.59 -2.77 9.41
C VAL A 84 -0.75 -1.75 8.64
N VAL A 85 -1.36 -0.98 7.74
CA VAL A 85 -0.69 0.11 7.00
C VAL A 85 -0.12 1.13 7.96
N SER A 86 -0.90 1.58 8.96
CA SER A 86 -0.42 2.51 9.99
C SER A 86 0.81 1.98 10.73
N VAL A 87 0.80 0.70 11.10
CA VAL A 87 1.96 0.06 11.75
C VAL A 87 3.14 -0.10 10.81
N ALA A 88 2.90 -0.42 9.52
CA ALA A 88 3.95 -0.51 8.52
C ALA A 88 4.63 0.84 8.27
N GLU A 89 3.87 1.95 8.26
CA GLU A 89 4.41 3.31 8.19
C GLU A 89 5.33 3.62 9.37
N GLU A 90 4.91 3.28 10.60
CA GLU A 90 5.70 3.47 11.81
C GLU A 90 6.99 2.62 11.85
N MET A 91 6.97 1.46 11.19
CA MET A 91 8.12 0.56 11.05
C MET A 91 9.01 0.90 9.85
N ASP A 92 8.68 1.94 9.08
CA ASP A 92 9.30 2.26 7.78
C ASP A 92 9.25 1.10 6.77
N LEU A 93 8.25 0.22 6.88
CA LEU A 93 8.05 -0.95 6.02
C LEU A 93 6.97 -0.75 4.95
N ILE A 94 6.28 0.39 4.93
CA ILE A 94 5.22 0.67 3.94
C ILE A 94 5.77 0.58 2.51
N VAL A 95 6.98 1.07 2.28
CA VAL A 95 7.68 0.98 0.98
C VAL A 95 7.80 -0.48 0.51
N ALA A 96 8.14 -1.38 1.42
CA ALA A 96 8.27 -2.80 1.08
C ALA A 96 6.90 -3.46 0.79
N LEU A 97 5.84 -3.07 1.51
CA LEU A 97 4.47 -3.56 1.28
C LEU A 97 3.97 -3.11 -0.11
N ASP A 98 4.16 -1.86 -0.47
CA ASP A 98 3.70 -1.33 -1.76
C ASP A 98 4.41 -2.04 -2.92
N TRP A 99 5.72 -2.25 -2.82
CA TRP A 99 6.46 -3.01 -3.85
C TRP A 99 6.00 -4.47 -3.95
N MET A 100 5.71 -5.11 -2.83
CA MET A 100 5.14 -6.45 -2.82
C MET A 100 3.77 -6.48 -3.49
N MET A 101 2.91 -5.49 -3.20
CA MET A 101 1.60 -5.37 -3.84
C MET A 101 1.72 -5.18 -5.35
N LEU A 102 2.58 -4.25 -5.80
CA LEU A 102 2.80 -4.01 -7.23
C LEU A 102 3.27 -5.29 -7.94
N GLU A 103 4.22 -6.01 -7.33
CA GLU A 103 4.74 -7.27 -7.87
C GLU A 103 3.64 -8.33 -8.03
N GLN A 104 2.80 -8.53 -7.00
CA GLN A 104 1.71 -9.51 -7.03
C GLN A 104 0.63 -9.13 -8.05
N VAL A 105 0.27 -7.85 -8.13
CA VAL A 105 -0.73 -7.36 -9.09
C VAL A 105 -0.23 -7.52 -10.53
N CYS A 106 1.01 -7.12 -10.81
CA CYS A 106 1.59 -7.27 -12.15
C CYS A 106 1.70 -8.74 -12.54
N ALA A 107 2.12 -9.62 -11.62
CA ALA A 107 2.18 -11.06 -11.86
C ALA A 107 0.80 -11.65 -12.18
N PHE A 108 -0.22 -11.26 -11.43
CA PHE A 108 -1.58 -11.74 -11.65
C PHE A 108 -2.13 -11.27 -13.01
N PHE A 109 -2.12 -9.95 -13.26
CA PHE A 109 -2.67 -9.39 -14.51
C PHE A 109 -1.86 -9.76 -15.75
N GLY A 110 -0.57 -10.00 -15.62
CA GLY A 110 0.27 -10.48 -16.72
C GLY A 110 0.04 -11.95 -17.06
N ALA A 111 -0.33 -12.77 -16.07
CA ALA A 111 -0.64 -14.19 -16.28
C ALA A 111 -2.06 -14.45 -16.84
N HIS A 112 -3.02 -13.52 -16.65
CA HIS A 112 -4.42 -13.70 -16.98
C HIS A 112 -4.78 -12.92 -18.27
N ARG A 113 -4.62 -13.56 -19.42
CA ARG A 113 -4.88 -12.95 -20.73
C ARG A 113 -6.33 -12.54 -20.95
N GLU A 114 -7.27 -13.17 -20.27
CA GLU A 114 -8.68 -12.80 -20.27
C GLU A 114 -8.93 -11.40 -19.71
N LEU A 115 -7.96 -10.83 -18.98
CA LEU A 115 -8.00 -9.48 -18.44
C LEU A 115 -7.27 -8.45 -19.30
N ASP A 116 -6.82 -8.78 -20.52
CA ASP A 116 -6.01 -7.87 -21.35
C ASP A 116 -6.68 -6.53 -21.67
N GLY A 117 -8.01 -6.48 -21.67
CA GLY A 117 -8.80 -5.24 -21.80
C GLY A 117 -9.04 -4.46 -20.50
N CYS A 118 -8.62 -4.99 -19.35
CA CYS A 118 -8.89 -4.41 -18.03
C CYS A 118 -7.65 -3.74 -17.47
N ALA A 119 -7.77 -2.49 -17.00
CA ALA A 119 -6.73 -1.82 -16.23
C ALA A 119 -6.77 -2.24 -14.75
N VAL A 120 -5.71 -1.98 -14.01
CA VAL A 120 -5.68 -2.21 -12.56
C VAL A 120 -5.12 -1.00 -11.84
N SER A 121 -5.77 -0.59 -10.76
CA SER A 121 -5.25 0.41 -9.85
C SER A 121 -4.63 -0.23 -8.61
N VAL A 122 -3.58 0.40 -8.12
CA VAL A 122 -2.82 -0.02 -6.93
C VAL A 122 -2.55 1.20 -6.07
N ASN A 123 -2.91 1.09 -4.80
CA ASN A 123 -2.53 2.08 -3.79
C ASN A 123 -1.00 2.08 -3.63
N PHE A 124 -0.38 3.25 -3.72
CA PHE A 124 1.06 3.40 -3.79
C PHE A 124 1.53 4.64 -3.02
N SER A 125 2.40 4.46 -2.07
CA SER A 125 2.92 5.58 -1.29
C SER A 125 3.89 6.41 -2.12
N ALA A 126 3.75 7.73 -2.12
CA ALA A 126 4.72 8.61 -2.79
C ALA A 126 6.13 8.56 -2.20
N ARG A 127 6.33 8.00 -1.02
CA ARG A 127 7.67 7.69 -0.48
C ARG A 127 8.49 6.82 -1.44
N GLN A 128 7.82 5.99 -2.25
CA GLN A 128 8.44 5.17 -3.29
C GLN A 128 9.22 6.01 -4.29
N PHE A 129 8.66 7.16 -4.69
CA PHE A 129 9.24 8.02 -5.72
C PHE A 129 10.44 8.84 -5.22
N LEU A 130 10.74 8.78 -3.93
CA LEU A 130 11.97 9.36 -3.37
C LEU A 130 13.20 8.48 -3.64
N ALA A 131 13.02 7.19 -3.92
CA ALA A 131 14.12 6.30 -4.28
C ALA A 131 14.70 6.66 -5.67
N PRO A 132 16.05 6.61 -5.85
CA PRO A 132 16.70 6.98 -7.12
C PRO A 132 16.27 6.14 -8.32
N ASP A 133 15.84 4.92 -8.09
CA ASP A 133 15.52 3.90 -9.08
C ASP A 133 14.02 3.61 -9.19
N ALA A 134 13.16 4.44 -8.57
CA ALA A 134 11.72 4.20 -8.51
C ALA A 134 11.06 4.01 -9.88
N GLU A 135 11.33 4.92 -10.83
CA GLU A 135 10.84 4.82 -12.21
C GLU A 135 11.25 3.47 -12.84
N ARG A 136 12.55 3.20 -12.83
CA ARG A 136 13.09 1.97 -13.42
C ARG A 136 12.46 0.73 -12.78
N ARG A 137 12.33 0.69 -11.47
CA ARG A 137 11.76 -0.45 -10.75
C ARG A 137 10.30 -0.71 -11.11
N VAL A 138 9.48 0.33 -11.28
CA VAL A 138 8.09 0.17 -11.76
C VAL A 138 8.11 -0.42 -13.16
N LEU A 139 8.89 0.15 -14.09
CA LEU A 139 8.94 -0.31 -15.48
C LEU A 139 9.50 -1.73 -15.62
N ASP A 140 10.57 -2.06 -14.88
CA ASP A 140 11.16 -3.42 -14.86
C ASP A 140 10.13 -4.45 -14.32
N THR A 141 9.30 -4.08 -13.33
CA THR A 141 8.23 -4.95 -12.81
C THR A 141 7.15 -5.18 -13.87
N LEU A 142 6.70 -4.13 -14.55
CA LEU A 142 5.73 -4.23 -15.64
C LEU A 142 6.24 -5.12 -16.79
N GLU A 143 7.48 -4.89 -17.23
CA GLU A 143 8.13 -5.65 -18.29
C GLU A 143 8.28 -7.13 -17.93
N ARG A 144 8.76 -7.43 -16.73
CA ARG A 144 8.96 -8.80 -16.23
C ARG A 144 7.70 -9.63 -16.26
N HIS A 145 6.56 -9.01 -15.98
CA HIS A 145 5.26 -9.68 -15.97
C HIS A 145 4.45 -9.49 -17.26
N GLY A 146 4.98 -8.78 -18.24
CA GLY A 146 4.31 -8.54 -19.51
C GLY A 146 3.04 -7.69 -19.40
N LEU A 147 2.94 -6.83 -18.38
CA LEU A 147 1.83 -5.90 -18.20
C LEU A 147 2.15 -4.58 -18.89
N ALA A 148 1.29 -4.15 -19.82
CA ALA A 148 1.46 -2.87 -20.52
C ALA A 148 1.34 -1.69 -19.52
N PRO A 149 2.22 -0.69 -19.57
CA PRO A 149 2.17 0.48 -18.67
C PRO A 149 0.82 1.19 -18.64
N THR A 150 0.12 1.24 -19.77
CA THR A 150 -1.22 1.86 -19.89
C THR A 150 -2.31 1.13 -19.08
N ARG A 151 -2.04 -0.08 -18.64
CA ARG A 151 -2.95 -0.84 -17.79
C ARG A 151 -2.74 -0.60 -16.30
N LEU A 152 -1.60 0.00 -15.89
CA LEU A 152 -1.32 0.31 -14.51
C LEU A 152 -1.80 1.73 -14.16
N LYS A 153 -2.56 1.84 -13.09
CA LYS A 153 -2.96 3.08 -12.43
C LYS A 153 -2.38 3.09 -11.02
N LEU A 154 -1.68 4.15 -10.63
CA LEU A 154 -1.15 4.30 -9.28
C LEU A 154 -2.00 5.31 -8.51
N GLU A 155 -2.58 4.86 -7.41
CA GLU A 155 -3.40 5.69 -6.52
C GLU A 155 -2.53 6.25 -5.40
N LEU A 156 -2.53 7.57 -5.27
CA LEU A 156 -1.71 8.29 -4.30
C LEU A 156 -2.62 9.02 -3.32
N THR A 157 -2.34 8.87 -2.03
CA THR A 157 -3.03 9.64 -1.00
C THR A 157 -2.48 11.07 -0.89
N GLU A 158 -3.29 12.01 -0.40
CA GLU A 158 -2.93 13.43 -0.22
C GLU A 158 -1.67 13.65 0.64
N ARG A 159 -1.33 12.73 1.54
CA ARG A 159 -0.14 12.79 2.44
C ARG A 159 1.20 12.79 1.71
N VAL A 160 1.18 12.67 0.40
CA VAL A 160 2.34 12.65 -0.52
C VAL A 160 3.21 13.90 -0.43
N LEU A 161 2.67 15.03 0.00
CA LEU A 161 3.27 16.36 -0.22
C LEU A 161 4.30 16.80 0.82
N ALA A 162 4.65 15.97 1.80
CA ALA A 162 5.57 16.33 2.88
C ALA A 162 7.08 16.13 2.56
N GLY A 163 7.43 15.67 1.34
CA GLY A 163 8.80 15.37 0.92
C GLY A 163 9.35 16.28 -0.20
N ASP A 164 10.35 15.80 -0.95
CA ASP A 164 10.86 16.47 -2.15
C ASP A 164 9.86 16.32 -3.31
N ILE A 165 8.88 17.23 -3.33
CA ILE A 165 7.78 17.26 -4.31
C ILE A 165 8.31 17.33 -5.76
N ARG A 166 9.46 17.98 -5.99
CA ARG A 166 10.03 18.09 -7.35
C ARG A 166 10.48 16.74 -7.85
N ARG A 167 11.08 15.92 -6.96
CA ARG A 167 11.51 14.58 -7.31
C ARG A 167 10.33 13.65 -7.56
N VAL A 168 9.35 13.65 -6.66
CA VAL A 168 8.11 12.89 -6.82
C VAL A 168 7.46 13.21 -8.16
N ARG A 169 7.29 14.50 -8.47
CA ARG A 169 6.72 14.98 -9.73
C ARG A 169 7.52 14.50 -10.94
N ALA A 170 8.86 14.60 -10.91
CA ALA A 170 9.70 14.15 -12.03
C ALA A 170 9.54 12.65 -12.32
N VAL A 171 9.46 11.81 -11.29
CA VAL A 171 9.22 10.35 -11.45
C VAL A 171 7.82 10.10 -12.00
N MET A 172 6.80 10.81 -11.50
CA MET A 172 5.42 10.69 -12.01
C MET A 172 5.33 11.09 -13.49
N GLU A 173 5.95 12.22 -13.89
CA GLU A 173 5.99 12.67 -15.27
C GLU A 173 6.69 11.64 -16.19
N ALA A 174 7.80 11.05 -15.73
CA ALA A 174 8.53 10.02 -16.48
C ALA A 174 7.70 8.74 -16.66
N LEU A 175 7.01 8.27 -15.63
CA LEU A 175 6.10 7.12 -15.69
C LEU A 175 4.87 7.42 -16.55
N ALA A 176 4.29 8.62 -16.44
CA ALA A 176 3.15 9.05 -17.26
C ALA A 176 3.51 9.11 -18.75
N ALA A 177 4.72 9.54 -19.09
CA ALA A 177 5.23 9.52 -20.46
C ALA A 177 5.33 8.10 -21.05
N ARG A 178 5.36 7.06 -20.20
CA ARG A 178 5.33 5.63 -20.58
C ARG A 178 3.93 5.05 -20.59
N GLY A 179 2.91 5.80 -20.15
CA GLY A 179 1.51 5.42 -20.16
C GLY A 179 0.95 4.97 -18.83
N VAL A 180 1.72 5.02 -17.73
CA VAL A 180 1.17 4.83 -16.38
C VAL A 180 0.31 6.03 -16.00
N GLU A 181 -0.89 5.79 -15.47
CA GLU A 181 -1.76 6.87 -14.99
C GLU A 181 -1.71 6.98 -13.47
N PHE A 182 -2.01 8.19 -12.97
CA PHE A 182 -2.02 8.50 -11.55
C PHE A 182 -3.39 9.01 -11.14
N TYR A 183 -3.89 8.50 -10.03
CA TYR A 183 -5.11 8.93 -9.37
C TYR A 183 -4.78 9.49 -8.00
N LEU A 184 -5.53 10.52 -7.59
CA LEU A 184 -5.47 11.04 -6.22
C LEU A 184 -6.65 10.43 -5.47
N ASP A 185 -6.34 9.74 -4.39
CA ASP A 185 -7.33 9.16 -3.49
C ASP A 185 -7.46 9.99 -2.22
N ASP A 186 -8.61 9.88 -1.52
CA ASP A 186 -8.93 10.62 -0.29
C ASP A 186 -8.84 12.16 -0.43
N PHE A 187 -9.14 12.69 -1.61
CA PHE A 187 -9.11 14.13 -1.86
C PHE A 187 -10.41 14.79 -1.38
N GLY A 188 -10.34 15.52 -0.22
CA GLY A 188 -11.51 16.25 0.31
C GLY A 188 -11.38 16.64 1.77
#